data_c1b5b7345e504ac56e21a66d6a591ebc
#
_entry.id   c1b5b7345e504ac56e21a66d6a591ebc
#
_cell.length_a   1.000
_cell.length_b   1.000
_cell.length_c   1.000
_cell.angle_alpha   90.00
_cell.angle_beta   90.00
_cell.angle_gamma   90.00
#
_symmetry.space_group_name_H-M   'P 1'
#
loop_
_entity.id
_entity.type
_entity.pdbx_description
1 polymer ?
#
loop_
_entity_poly.entity_id
_entity_poly.type
_entity_poly.pdbx_seq_one_letter_code
_entity_poly.pdbx_strand_id
1 'polypeptide(L)'
;LDFGKWKSPEYEGEKIPTIEEVLDIGKDMKMLHIELKPYLDRDADFPERVIDAVVNAHMEDKVILTSFQYGLLGRIKEIRPEIRTAALFLNTESSLCPPTALWKDLGLTNGDPLLEELSGPQGLEKAVSIVENPDSVDEENGLLVRYLNDRLTALYSNYPGKNLVEILQQYYYQTDMLKYVSQFDFPLDYVGPEYHVCFRDTTLLQRAVEMGYHVAPWPVGDESRRDLRSVLKQNPEIIVTNKPEIVMAILQGQKAQ
;
A
#
# COMPACT_ATOMS: atom_id res chain seq x y z
N LEU A 1 10.28 10.19 23.36
CA LEU A 1 9.18 10.98 22.84
C LEU A 1 7.89 10.51 23.50
N ASP A 2 7.01 11.45 23.84
CA ASP A 2 5.68 11.19 24.39
C ASP A 2 4.68 11.12 23.23
N PHE A 3 4.04 9.97 23.06
CA PHE A 3 3.07 9.73 22.00
C PHE A 3 1.61 9.70 22.49
N GLY A 4 1.37 9.89 23.78
CA GLY A 4 0.02 9.86 24.36
C GLY A 4 -0.55 11.23 24.70
N LYS A 5 0.27 12.18 25.09
CA LYS A 5 -0.15 13.51 25.57
C LYS A 5 -1.04 14.29 24.61
N TRP A 6 -0.84 14.12 23.28
CA TRP A 6 -1.66 14.79 22.27
C TRP A 6 -3.12 14.34 22.29
N LYS A 7 -3.38 13.12 22.76
CA LYS A 7 -4.71 12.53 22.81
C LYS A 7 -5.47 12.93 24.08
N SER A 8 -4.83 12.79 25.23
CA SER A 8 -5.39 13.16 26.54
C SER A 8 -4.26 13.22 27.59
N PRO A 9 -4.37 14.09 28.62
CA PRO A 9 -3.40 14.12 29.72
C PRO A 9 -3.21 12.77 30.44
N GLU A 10 -4.23 11.92 30.45
CA GLU A 10 -4.15 10.59 31.10
C GLU A 10 -3.17 9.63 30.40
N TYR A 11 -2.84 9.91 29.10
CA TYR A 11 -1.88 9.13 28.30
C TYR A 11 -0.50 9.79 28.24
N GLU A 12 -0.23 10.83 29.07
CA GLU A 12 1.08 11.46 29.11
C GLU A 12 2.15 10.45 29.54
N GLY A 13 3.23 10.38 28.76
CA GLY A 13 4.34 9.44 29.00
C GLY A 13 4.24 8.14 28.19
N GLU A 14 3.14 7.89 27.48
CA GLU A 14 3.02 6.72 26.62
C GLU A 14 4.04 6.74 25.49
N LYS A 15 4.59 5.58 25.17
CA LYS A 15 5.59 5.38 24.12
C LYS A 15 4.98 4.63 22.94
N ILE A 16 5.62 4.76 21.77
CA ILE A 16 5.34 3.85 20.65
C ILE A 16 5.81 2.46 21.08
N PRO A 17 4.94 1.42 20.97
CA PRO A 17 5.36 0.06 21.23
C PRO A 17 6.41 -0.39 20.19
N THR A 18 7.34 -1.23 20.60
CA THR A 18 8.23 -1.93 19.67
C THR A 18 7.48 -3.05 18.95
N ILE A 19 8.06 -3.55 17.85
CA ILE A 19 7.45 -4.67 17.14
C ILE A 19 7.38 -5.91 18.00
N GLU A 20 8.37 -6.16 18.86
CA GLU A 20 8.40 -7.28 19.77
C GLU A 20 7.26 -7.21 20.80
N GLU A 21 6.99 -6.02 21.34
CA GLU A 21 5.86 -5.78 22.25
C GLU A 21 4.52 -6.03 21.56
N VAL A 22 4.37 -5.59 20.30
CA VAL A 22 3.16 -5.85 19.50
C VAL A 22 2.99 -7.33 19.19
N LEU A 23 4.06 -8.02 18.83
CA LEU A 23 4.03 -9.46 18.58
C LEU A 23 3.68 -10.24 19.84
N ASP A 24 4.21 -9.84 21.02
CA ASP A 24 3.89 -10.48 22.30
C ASP A 24 2.40 -10.35 22.65
N ILE A 25 1.82 -9.17 22.50
CA ILE A 25 0.39 -8.94 22.69
C ILE A 25 -0.43 -9.76 21.65
N GLY A 26 0.08 -9.89 20.44
CA GLY A 26 -0.59 -10.57 19.33
C GLY A 26 -0.59 -12.09 19.37
N LYS A 27 0.14 -12.72 20.28
CA LYS A 27 0.27 -14.18 20.37
C LYS A 27 -1.05 -14.93 20.47
N ASP A 28 -2.01 -14.34 21.21
CA ASP A 28 -3.32 -14.93 21.44
C ASP A 28 -4.33 -14.58 20.34
N MET A 29 -3.97 -13.72 19.39
CA MET A 29 -4.81 -13.38 18.27
C MET A 29 -4.75 -14.48 17.20
N LYS A 30 -5.82 -14.59 16.42
CA LYS A 30 -5.87 -15.52 15.28
C LYS A 30 -4.82 -15.15 14.24
N MET A 31 -4.65 -13.86 13.98
CA MET A 31 -3.74 -13.32 12.97
C MET A 31 -3.41 -11.87 13.26
N LEU A 32 -2.19 -11.47 12.93
CA LEU A 32 -1.71 -10.09 12.97
C LEU A 32 -1.46 -9.58 11.56
N HIS A 33 -2.06 -8.44 11.23
CA HIS A 33 -1.83 -7.73 9.98
C HIS A 33 -0.91 -6.54 10.27
N ILE A 34 0.32 -6.58 9.76
CA ILE A 34 1.35 -5.57 10.03
C ILE A 34 1.68 -4.83 8.74
N GLU A 35 1.33 -3.54 8.69
CA GLU A 35 1.65 -2.71 7.54
C GLU A 35 3.08 -2.15 7.64
N LEU A 36 3.87 -2.40 6.60
CA LEU A 36 5.22 -1.92 6.46
C LEU A 36 5.22 -0.58 5.73
N LYS A 37 5.67 0.47 6.42
CA LYS A 37 5.76 1.85 5.91
C LYS A 37 7.19 2.37 6.02
N PRO A 38 8.11 1.95 5.14
CA PRO A 38 9.43 2.54 5.13
C PRO A 38 9.32 3.98 4.62
N TYR A 39 9.51 4.93 5.51
CA TYR A 39 9.39 6.35 5.17
C TYR A 39 10.70 6.99 4.71
N LEU A 40 11.83 6.37 4.96
CA LEU A 40 13.13 6.97 4.64
C LEU A 40 14.14 5.89 4.27
N ASP A 41 14.97 6.22 3.31
CA ASP A 41 16.07 5.45 2.71
C ASP A 41 17.18 5.01 3.68
N ARG A 42 16.98 5.09 4.98
CA ARG A 42 18.06 4.92 5.96
C ARG A 42 18.21 3.50 6.48
N ASP A 43 17.25 2.63 6.19
CA ASP A 43 17.19 1.28 6.76
C ASP A 43 17.11 0.24 5.64
N ALA A 44 18.23 0.02 4.95
CA ALA A 44 18.33 -1.02 3.92
C ALA A 44 18.02 -2.43 4.45
N ASP A 45 18.15 -2.64 5.78
CA ASP A 45 17.88 -3.88 6.49
C ASP A 45 16.49 -3.88 7.17
N PHE A 46 15.60 -2.92 6.83
CA PHE A 46 14.28 -2.82 7.44
C PHE A 46 13.44 -4.09 7.30
N PRO A 47 13.32 -4.72 6.11
CA PRO A 47 12.57 -5.96 5.97
C PRO A 47 13.16 -7.09 6.81
N GLU A 48 14.49 -7.23 6.81
CA GLU A 48 15.21 -8.25 7.56
C GLU A 48 14.94 -8.14 9.06
N ARG A 49 14.99 -6.93 9.62
CA ARG A 49 14.71 -6.70 11.05
C ARG A 49 13.27 -7.05 11.43
N VAL A 50 12.30 -6.74 10.57
CA VAL A 50 10.90 -7.12 10.80
C VAL A 50 10.76 -8.65 10.74
N ILE A 51 11.37 -9.29 9.74
CA ILE A 51 11.37 -10.75 9.60
C ILE A 51 12.00 -11.40 10.84
N ASP A 52 13.16 -10.92 11.29
CA ASP A 52 13.85 -11.44 12.47
C ASP A 52 12.98 -11.32 13.73
N ALA A 53 12.27 -10.21 13.92
CA ALA A 53 11.36 -10.05 15.04
C ALA A 53 10.20 -11.06 14.98
N VAL A 54 9.61 -11.28 13.81
CA VAL A 54 8.52 -12.26 13.60
C VAL A 54 9.02 -13.68 13.88
N VAL A 55 10.18 -14.05 13.35
CA VAL A 55 10.79 -15.39 13.54
C VAL A 55 11.17 -15.61 15.01
N ASN A 56 11.79 -14.63 15.66
CA ASN A 56 12.15 -14.72 17.09
C ASN A 56 10.91 -14.85 17.99
N ALA A 57 9.78 -14.29 17.57
CA ALA A 57 8.50 -14.43 18.27
C ALA A 57 7.76 -15.74 17.95
N HIS A 58 8.23 -16.54 16.98
CA HIS A 58 7.56 -17.75 16.46
C HIS A 58 6.15 -17.44 15.94
N MET A 59 6.02 -16.38 15.14
CA MET A 59 4.73 -15.85 14.66
C MET A 59 4.58 -15.93 13.12
N GLU A 60 5.45 -16.67 12.43
CA GLU A 60 5.50 -16.75 10.96
C GLU A 60 4.18 -17.18 10.35
N ASP A 61 3.47 -18.09 11.00
CA ASP A 61 2.16 -18.59 10.57
C ASP A 61 0.98 -17.71 10.98
N LYS A 62 1.21 -16.70 11.85
CA LYS A 62 0.19 -15.79 12.36
C LYS A 62 0.28 -14.37 11.83
N VAL A 63 1.35 -14.03 11.12
CA VAL A 63 1.56 -12.67 10.61
C VAL A 63 1.26 -12.60 9.12
N ILE A 64 0.66 -11.49 8.69
CA ILE A 64 0.60 -11.05 7.30
C ILE A 64 1.33 -9.70 7.24
N LEU A 65 2.43 -9.64 6.49
CA LEU A 65 3.14 -8.40 6.24
C LEU A 65 2.55 -7.72 5.01
N THR A 66 2.09 -6.51 5.16
CA THR A 66 1.38 -5.79 4.11
C THR A 66 2.06 -4.46 3.77
N SER A 67 2.01 -4.04 2.52
CA SER A 67 2.62 -2.78 2.08
C SER A 67 2.02 -2.28 0.78
N PHE A 68 2.12 -0.95 0.57
CA PHE A 68 2.00 -0.31 -0.75
C PHE A 68 3.29 -0.42 -1.57
N GLN A 69 4.38 -0.83 -0.95
CA GLN A 69 5.68 -0.94 -1.58
C GLN A 69 5.96 -2.40 -1.90
N TYR A 70 5.58 -2.80 -3.12
CA TYR A 70 5.55 -4.20 -3.51
C TYR A 70 6.94 -4.84 -3.58
N GLY A 71 8.00 -4.05 -3.84
CA GLY A 71 9.38 -4.52 -3.75
C GLY A 71 9.76 -5.05 -2.37
N LEU A 72 9.20 -4.47 -1.28
CA LEU A 72 9.38 -5.01 0.07
C LEU A 72 8.75 -6.41 0.20
N LEU A 73 7.56 -6.59 -0.37
CA LEU A 73 6.88 -7.88 -0.33
C LEU A 73 7.67 -8.95 -1.08
N GLY A 74 8.23 -8.61 -2.24
CA GLY A 74 9.15 -9.47 -2.99
C GLY A 74 10.37 -9.83 -2.15
N ARG A 75 11.00 -8.85 -1.51
CA ARG A 75 12.16 -9.09 -0.64
C ARG A 75 11.84 -9.99 0.54
N ILE A 76 10.67 -9.84 1.16
CA ILE A 76 10.21 -10.74 2.22
C ILE A 76 10.10 -12.17 1.68
N LYS A 77 9.51 -12.36 0.51
CA LYS A 77 9.36 -13.68 -0.12
C LYS A 77 10.67 -14.32 -0.53
N GLU A 78 11.69 -13.54 -0.88
CA GLU A 78 13.05 -14.04 -1.12
C GLU A 78 13.69 -14.59 0.15
N ILE A 79 13.51 -13.90 1.30
CA ILE A 79 14.15 -14.26 2.57
C ILE A 79 13.36 -15.35 3.29
N ARG A 80 12.03 -15.23 3.35
CA ARG A 80 11.10 -16.11 4.08
C ARG A 80 9.82 -16.33 3.28
N PRO A 81 9.82 -17.24 2.31
CA PRO A 81 8.66 -17.46 1.44
C PRO A 81 7.41 -17.93 2.19
N GLU A 82 7.56 -18.50 3.39
CA GLU A 82 6.46 -18.94 4.25
C GLU A 82 5.69 -17.79 4.91
N ILE A 83 6.31 -16.62 5.14
CA ILE A 83 5.61 -15.46 5.70
C ILE A 83 4.63 -14.91 4.67
N ARG A 84 3.37 -14.80 5.07
CA ARG A 84 2.32 -14.27 4.19
C ARG A 84 2.48 -12.79 3.94
N THR A 85 2.22 -12.40 2.69
CA THR A 85 2.32 -11.02 2.24
C THR A 85 1.02 -10.54 1.62
N ALA A 86 0.74 -9.24 1.78
CA ALA A 86 -0.44 -8.59 1.19
C ALA A 86 -0.07 -7.29 0.48
N ALA A 87 -0.46 -7.17 -0.78
CA ALA A 87 -0.30 -5.93 -1.54
C ALA A 87 -1.52 -5.02 -1.33
N LEU A 88 -1.28 -3.78 -0.88
CA LEU A 88 -2.33 -2.77 -0.70
C LEU A 88 -2.51 -1.96 -1.98
N PHE A 89 -3.76 -1.63 -2.30
CA PHE A 89 -4.15 -0.84 -3.48
C PHE A 89 -5.09 0.28 -3.08
N LEU A 90 -4.73 1.50 -3.49
CA LEU A 90 -5.58 2.67 -3.35
C LEU A 90 -6.51 2.83 -4.55
N ASN A 91 -7.64 3.48 -4.31
CA ASN A 91 -8.47 3.99 -5.38
C ASN A 91 -7.77 5.17 -6.07
N THR A 92 -7.42 5.01 -7.34
CA THR A 92 -6.73 6.05 -8.13
C THR A 92 -7.58 7.31 -8.36
N GLU A 93 -8.90 7.21 -8.20
CA GLU A 93 -9.81 8.37 -8.26
C GLU A 93 -9.91 9.10 -6.91
N SER A 94 -9.42 8.49 -5.81
CA SER A 94 -9.35 9.21 -4.55
C SER A 94 -8.23 10.25 -4.62
N SER A 95 -8.47 11.40 -4.01
CA SER A 95 -7.48 12.50 -3.89
C SER A 95 -6.18 12.09 -3.17
N LEU A 96 -6.06 10.85 -2.74
CA LEU A 96 -4.95 10.38 -1.91
C LEU A 96 -3.79 9.79 -2.69
N CYS A 97 -3.97 9.33 -3.95
CA CYS A 97 -2.85 8.86 -4.80
C CYS A 97 -3.16 8.82 -6.31
N PRO A 98 -3.64 9.91 -6.95
CA PRO A 98 -3.55 10.00 -8.39
C PRO A 98 -2.07 10.13 -8.80
N PRO A 99 -1.67 9.75 -10.02
CA PRO A 99 -0.33 10.06 -10.55
C PRO A 99 0.07 11.52 -10.35
N THR A 100 -0.89 12.45 -10.47
CA THR A 100 -0.73 13.88 -10.15
C THR A 100 -0.19 14.15 -8.75
N ALA A 101 -0.53 13.35 -7.74
CA ALA A 101 -0.03 13.57 -6.39
C ALA A 101 1.48 13.33 -6.31
N LEU A 102 1.97 12.24 -6.92
CA LEU A 102 3.40 11.97 -7.00
C LEU A 102 4.17 13.15 -7.61
N TRP A 103 3.69 13.66 -8.74
CA TRP A 103 4.37 14.74 -9.46
C TRP A 103 4.31 16.06 -8.70
N LYS A 104 3.21 16.34 -8.00
CA LYS A 104 3.09 17.51 -7.11
C LYS A 104 4.02 17.41 -5.90
N ASP A 105 4.14 16.24 -5.30
CA ASP A 105 5.07 16.00 -4.20
C ASP A 105 6.53 16.15 -4.64
N LEU A 106 6.81 15.91 -5.91
CA LEU A 106 8.12 16.12 -6.53
C LEU A 106 8.33 17.58 -7.01
N GLY A 107 7.33 18.45 -6.91
CA GLY A 107 7.46 19.89 -7.12
C GLY A 107 6.73 20.47 -8.33
N LEU A 108 6.00 19.67 -9.13
CA LEU A 108 5.16 20.19 -10.20
C LEU A 108 3.89 20.85 -9.62
N THR A 109 3.45 21.94 -10.23
CA THR A 109 2.30 22.72 -9.76
C THR A 109 1.13 22.69 -10.76
N ASN A 110 -0.07 23.01 -10.29
CA ASN A 110 -1.25 23.15 -11.18
C ASN A 110 -0.99 24.19 -12.26
N GLY A 111 -1.31 23.84 -13.51
CA GLY A 111 -1.07 24.68 -14.67
C GLY A 111 0.30 24.45 -15.33
N ASP A 112 1.12 23.55 -14.78
CA ASP A 112 2.34 23.10 -15.43
C ASP A 112 1.97 22.15 -16.57
N PRO A 113 2.35 22.44 -17.84
CA PRO A 113 2.02 21.58 -18.98
C PRO A 113 2.55 20.16 -18.81
N LEU A 114 3.72 19.98 -18.19
CA LEU A 114 4.29 18.66 -17.93
C LEU A 114 3.43 17.89 -16.90
N LEU A 115 2.88 18.55 -15.89
CA LEU A 115 1.97 17.90 -14.94
C LEU A 115 0.69 17.41 -15.64
N GLU A 116 0.15 18.19 -16.60
CA GLU A 116 -1.03 17.79 -17.36
C GLU A 116 -0.74 16.59 -18.26
N GLU A 117 0.39 16.58 -18.96
CA GLU A 117 0.83 15.44 -19.75
C GLU A 117 1.02 14.18 -18.91
N LEU A 118 1.75 14.29 -17.79
CA LEU A 118 2.03 13.17 -16.88
C LEU A 118 0.78 12.64 -16.17
N SER A 119 -0.26 13.43 -16.05
CA SER A 119 -1.53 13.04 -15.44
C SER A 119 -2.56 12.53 -16.44
N GLY A 120 -2.28 12.67 -17.72
CA GLY A 120 -3.17 12.27 -18.81
C GLY A 120 -3.14 10.76 -19.12
N PRO A 121 -3.95 10.33 -20.11
CA PRO A 121 -4.07 8.91 -20.51
C PRO A 121 -2.75 8.25 -20.93
N GLN A 122 -1.80 9.03 -21.46
CA GLN A 122 -0.48 8.56 -21.88
C GLN A 122 0.62 8.93 -20.85
N GLY A 123 0.22 9.32 -19.65
CA GLY A 123 1.13 9.82 -18.62
C GLY A 123 2.22 8.83 -18.23
N LEU A 124 1.91 7.54 -18.18
CA LEU A 124 2.91 6.50 -17.89
C LEU A 124 3.97 6.42 -18.99
N GLU A 125 3.55 6.38 -20.25
CA GLU A 125 4.48 6.32 -21.39
C GLU A 125 5.40 7.54 -21.40
N LYS A 126 4.84 8.72 -21.12
CA LYS A 126 5.59 9.96 -20.98
C LYS A 126 6.57 9.89 -19.81
N ALA A 127 6.14 9.45 -18.62
CA ALA A 127 6.99 9.33 -17.44
C ALA A 127 8.14 8.35 -17.67
N VAL A 128 7.88 7.21 -18.29
CA VAL A 128 8.90 6.22 -18.66
C VAL A 128 9.91 6.83 -19.65
N SER A 129 9.42 7.50 -20.69
CA SER A 129 10.28 8.16 -21.68
C SER A 129 11.23 9.19 -21.04
N ILE A 130 10.74 9.94 -20.05
CA ILE A 130 11.53 10.92 -19.31
C ILE A 130 12.63 10.25 -18.48
N VAL A 131 12.31 9.15 -17.79
CA VAL A 131 13.26 8.42 -16.95
C VAL A 131 14.34 7.76 -17.81
N GLU A 132 13.96 7.19 -18.95
CA GLU A 132 14.89 6.50 -19.84
C GLU A 132 15.74 7.47 -20.68
N ASN A 133 15.19 8.64 -21.03
CA ASN A 133 15.84 9.62 -21.88
C ASN A 133 15.67 11.05 -21.36
N PRO A 134 16.28 11.40 -20.22
CA PRO A 134 16.11 12.71 -19.59
C PRO A 134 16.56 13.88 -20.46
N ASP A 135 17.43 13.64 -21.46
CA ASP A 135 17.92 14.64 -22.40
C ASP A 135 17.01 14.85 -23.63
N SER A 136 15.95 14.05 -23.78
CA SER A 136 15.02 14.15 -24.92
C SER A 136 13.97 15.25 -24.77
N VAL A 137 13.94 15.94 -23.64
CA VAL A 137 13.01 17.04 -23.34
C VAL A 137 13.68 18.36 -23.71
N ASP A 138 12.90 19.37 -24.10
CA ASP A 138 13.43 20.67 -24.46
C ASP A 138 14.26 21.28 -23.30
N GLU A 139 15.09 22.28 -23.62
CA GLU A 139 16.11 22.82 -22.71
C GLU A 139 15.52 23.36 -21.40
N GLU A 140 14.30 23.90 -21.44
CA GLU A 140 13.58 24.47 -20.29
C GLU A 140 13.01 23.36 -19.36
N ASN A 141 12.44 22.32 -19.92
CA ASN A 141 11.93 21.17 -19.20
C ASN A 141 13.04 20.15 -18.83
N GLY A 142 14.15 20.15 -19.56
CA GLY A 142 15.26 19.22 -19.33
C GLY A 142 15.88 19.33 -17.92
N LEU A 143 16.02 20.55 -17.39
CA LEU A 143 16.51 20.76 -16.01
C LEU A 143 15.51 20.28 -14.96
N LEU A 144 14.22 20.54 -15.16
CA LEU A 144 13.18 20.05 -14.27
C LEU A 144 13.10 18.54 -14.27
N VAL A 145 13.18 17.93 -15.44
CA VAL A 145 13.17 16.48 -15.62
C VAL A 145 14.35 15.81 -14.93
N ARG A 146 15.55 16.34 -15.08
CA ARG A 146 16.74 15.84 -14.36
C ARG A 146 16.56 15.95 -12.85
N TYR A 147 16.08 17.08 -12.38
CA TYR A 147 15.79 17.28 -10.96
C TYR A 147 14.75 16.29 -10.42
N LEU A 148 13.67 16.04 -11.18
CA LEU A 148 12.65 15.04 -10.82
C LEU A 148 13.23 13.62 -10.84
N ASN A 149 14.05 13.30 -11.85
CA ASN A 149 14.71 12.00 -11.93
C ASN A 149 15.69 11.78 -10.77
N ASP A 150 16.48 12.79 -10.42
CA ASP A 150 17.39 12.74 -9.27
C ASP A 150 16.61 12.55 -7.96
N ARG A 151 15.49 13.26 -7.78
CA ARG A 151 14.63 13.10 -6.60
C ARG A 151 13.93 11.74 -6.55
N LEU A 152 13.44 11.24 -7.68
CA LEU A 152 12.88 9.90 -7.77
C LEU A 152 13.94 8.86 -7.46
N THR A 153 15.12 8.98 -8.01
CA THR A 153 16.25 8.09 -7.74
C THR A 153 16.64 8.13 -6.26
N ALA A 154 16.72 9.32 -5.66
CA ALA A 154 17.02 9.45 -4.23
C ALA A 154 15.93 8.86 -3.34
N LEU A 155 14.64 9.06 -3.68
CA LEU A 155 13.50 8.51 -2.93
C LEU A 155 13.44 6.98 -3.00
N TYR A 156 13.84 6.40 -4.13
CA TYR A 156 13.59 4.99 -4.43
C TYR A 156 14.86 4.15 -4.62
N SER A 157 16.05 4.76 -4.47
CA SER A 157 17.35 4.06 -4.59
C SER A 157 17.52 2.90 -3.61
N ASN A 158 16.71 2.86 -2.55
CA ASN A 158 16.74 1.83 -1.52
C ASN A 158 15.67 0.74 -1.67
N TYR A 159 14.93 0.72 -2.80
CA TYR A 159 14.06 -0.41 -3.10
C TYR A 159 14.86 -1.47 -3.89
N PRO A 160 15.46 -2.46 -3.20
CA PRO A 160 16.26 -3.45 -3.88
C PRO A 160 15.39 -4.22 -4.88
N GLY A 161 15.87 -4.29 -6.12
CA GLY A 161 15.24 -5.06 -7.18
C GLY A 161 14.20 -4.35 -8.04
N LYS A 162 13.86 -3.06 -7.76
CA LYS A 162 12.96 -2.29 -8.64
C LYS A 162 13.64 -1.08 -9.25
N ASN A 163 13.45 -0.91 -10.54
CA ASN A 163 13.88 0.29 -11.26
C ASN A 163 12.77 1.37 -11.21
N LEU A 164 13.11 2.60 -11.63
CA LEU A 164 12.16 3.72 -11.61
C LEU A 164 10.94 3.49 -12.50
N VAL A 165 11.09 2.77 -13.60
CA VAL A 165 9.97 2.43 -14.50
C VAL A 165 8.96 1.54 -13.78
N GLU A 166 9.40 0.53 -13.06
CA GLU A 166 8.51 -0.36 -12.28
C GLU A 166 7.78 0.39 -11.18
N ILE A 167 8.44 1.36 -10.56
CA ILE A 167 7.82 2.21 -9.53
C ILE A 167 6.77 3.13 -10.14
N LEU A 168 7.06 3.76 -11.28
CA LEU A 168 6.10 4.58 -12.00
C LEU A 168 4.90 3.74 -12.45
N GLN A 169 5.14 2.56 -13.00
CA GLN A 169 4.09 1.61 -13.35
C GLN A 169 3.17 1.31 -12.17
N GLN A 170 3.71 1.15 -10.97
CA GLN A 170 2.92 0.95 -9.76
C GLN A 170 1.90 2.08 -9.53
N TYR A 171 2.25 3.34 -9.76
CA TYR A 171 1.34 4.46 -9.59
C TYR A 171 0.28 4.54 -10.69
N TYR A 172 0.62 4.19 -11.92
CA TYR A 172 -0.27 4.30 -13.07
C TYR A 172 -1.17 3.08 -13.29
N TYR A 173 -0.72 1.86 -12.93
CA TYR A 173 -1.50 0.62 -13.11
C TYR A 173 -2.45 0.29 -11.98
N GLN A 174 -2.58 1.12 -10.97
CA GLN A 174 -3.55 0.90 -9.88
C GLN A 174 -5.02 0.86 -10.35
N THR A 175 -5.29 1.17 -11.61
CA THR A 175 -6.62 1.05 -12.22
C THR A 175 -7.03 -0.40 -12.55
N ASP A 176 -6.06 -1.32 -12.74
CA ASP A 176 -6.32 -2.76 -12.92
C ASP A 176 -5.40 -3.57 -12.00
N MET A 177 -5.81 -3.64 -10.76
CA MET A 177 -5.06 -4.29 -9.68
C MET A 177 -4.68 -5.73 -10.01
N LEU A 178 -5.62 -6.52 -10.52
CA LEU A 178 -5.38 -7.95 -10.77
C LEU A 178 -4.40 -8.17 -11.92
N LYS A 179 -4.52 -7.37 -12.98
CA LYS A 179 -3.56 -7.38 -14.08
C LYS A 179 -2.16 -6.99 -13.59
N TYR A 180 -2.09 -6.04 -12.68
CA TYR A 180 -0.82 -5.58 -12.15
C TYR A 180 -0.15 -6.65 -11.27
N VAL A 181 -0.86 -7.22 -10.29
CA VAL A 181 -0.27 -8.26 -9.42
C VAL A 181 0.09 -9.54 -10.14
N SER A 182 -0.59 -9.85 -11.25
CA SER A 182 -0.26 -11.03 -12.07
C SER A 182 1.11 -10.92 -12.77
N GLN A 183 1.72 -9.74 -12.76
CA GLN A 183 3.05 -9.49 -13.33
C GLN A 183 4.17 -9.56 -12.27
N PHE A 184 3.85 -9.77 -11.00
CA PHE A 184 4.87 -9.91 -9.97
C PHE A 184 5.70 -11.17 -10.20
N ASP A 185 7.01 -11.04 -10.06
CA ASP A 185 7.99 -12.13 -10.16
C ASP A 185 8.17 -12.92 -8.85
N PHE A 186 7.33 -12.63 -7.85
CA PHE A 186 7.28 -13.30 -6.56
C PHE A 186 5.84 -13.73 -6.23
N PRO A 187 5.66 -14.79 -5.42
CA PRO A 187 4.34 -15.21 -4.99
C PRO A 187 3.74 -14.19 -4.02
N LEU A 188 2.50 -13.75 -4.31
CA LEU A 188 1.71 -12.89 -3.44
C LEU A 188 0.56 -13.70 -2.84
N ASP A 189 0.34 -13.58 -1.52
CA ASP A 189 -0.73 -14.34 -0.86
C ASP A 189 -2.06 -13.58 -0.86
N TYR A 190 -2.02 -12.29 -0.53
CA TYR A 190 -3.21 -11.46 -0.37
C TYR A 190 -3.18 -10.23 -1.26
N VAL A 191 -4.35 -9.85 -1.74
CA VAL A 191 -4.62 -8.53 -2.31
C VAL A 191 -5.54 -7.75 -1.39
N GLY A 192 -5.15 -6.49 -1.10
CA GLY A 192 -5.88 -5.58 -0.22
C GLY A 192 -6.32 -4.32 -0.97
N PRO A 193 -7.43 -4.37 -1.72
CA PRO A 193 -7.98 -3.19 -2.37
C PRO A 193 -8.64 -2.26 -1.35
N GLU A 194 -8.53 -0.95 -1.57
CA GLU A 194 -9.34 0.03 -0.86
C GLU A 194 -10.83 -0.15 -1.23
N TYR A 195 -11.77 0.14 -0.32
CA TYR A 195 -13.20 -0.15 -0.49
C TYR A 195 -13.82 0.43 -1.76
N HIS A 196 -13.43 1.65 -2.18
CA HIS A 196 -13.96 2.26 -3.40
C HIS A 196 -13.58 1.49 -4.67
N VAL A 197 -12.43 0.80 -4.67
CA VAL A 197 -12.08 -0.11 -5.77
C VAL A 197 -13.09 -1.25 -5.85
N CYS A 198 -13.46 -1.82 -4.69
CA CYS A 198 -14.49 -2.87 -4.61
C CYS A 198 -15.89 -2.37 -5.00
N PHE A 199 -16.21 -1.09 -4.75
CA PHE A 199 -17.52 -0.53 -5.13
C PHE A 199 -17.65 -0.32 -6.63
N ARG A 200 -16.56 0.02 -7.30
CA ARG A 200 -16.55 0.20 -8.77
C ARG A 200 -16.60 -1.13 -9.51
N ASP A 201 -15.93 -2.13 -8.97
CA ASP A 201 -15.91 -3.48 -9.52
C ASP A 201 -16.35 -4.49 -8.46
N THR A 202 -17.64 -4.78 -8.45
CA THR A 202 -18.25 -5.71 -7.48
C THR A 202 -17.84 -7.18 -7.71
N THR A 203 -17.14 -7.48 -8.78
CA THR A 203 -16.62 -8.82 -9.09
C THR A 203 -15.14 -8.98 -8.73
N LEU A 204 -14.49 -7.89 -8.33
CA LEU A 204 -13.05 -7.84 -8.10
C LEU A 204 -12.57 -8.91 -7.12
N LEU A 205 -13.20 -8.99 -5.95
CA LEU A 205 -12.78 -9.94 -4.90
C LEU A 205 -12.96 -11.39 -5.34
N GLN A 206 -14.06 -11.69 -6.05
CA GLN A 206 -14.28 -13.01 -6.61
C GLN A 206 -13.21 -13.37 -7.64
N ARG A 207 -12.91 -12.49 -8.58
CA ARG A 207 -11.86 -12.71 -9.58
C ARG A 207 -10.48 -12.88 -8.95
N ALA A 208 -10.18 -12.13 -7.89
CA ALA A 208 -8.93 -12.30 -7.14
C ALA A 208 -8.81 -13.70 -6.55
N VAL A 209 -9.88 -14.21 -5.93
CA VAL A 209 -9.93 -15.57 -5.39
C VAL A 209 -9.81 -16.63 -6.50
N GLU A 210 -10.47 -16.43 -7.66
CA GLU A 210 -10.34 -17.32 -8.83
C GLU A 210 -8.90 -17.38 -9.37
N MET A 211 -8.14 -16.29 -9.22
CA MET A 211 -6.71 -16.23 -9.54
C MET A 211 -5.79 -16.81 -8.45
N GLY A 212 -6.34 -17.27 -7.33
CA GLY A 212 -5.61 -17.89 -6.22
C GLY A 212 -5.16 -16.94 -5.12
N TYR A 213 -5.57 -15.68 -5.15
CA TYR A 213 -5.28 -14.72 -4.08
C TYR A 213 -6.30 -14.79 -2.95
N HIS A 214 -5.85 -14.59 -1.73
CA HIS A 214 -6.72 -14.21 -0.62
C HIS A 214 -7.06 -12.72 -0.70
N VAL A 215 -8.16 -12.29 -0.06
CA VAL A 215 -8.65 -10.91 -0.17
C VAL A 215 -8.84 -10.25 1.20
N ALA A 216 -8.27 -9.06 1.34
CA ALA A 216 -8.31 -8.26 2.56
C ALA A 216 -8.61 -6.77 2.27
N PRO A 217 -9.83 -6.41 1.82
CA PRO A 217 -10.19 -5.03 1.54
C PRO A 217 -10.13 -4.15 2.79
N TRP A 218 -9.78 -2.87 2.61
CA TRP A 218 -9.56 -1.91 3.68
C TRP A 218 -10.16 -0.53 3.36
N PRO A 219 -10.48 0.31 4.38
CA PRO A 219 -11.13 1.59 4.19
C PRO A 219 -10.14 2.74 4.07
N VAL A 220 -10.56 3.81 3.37
CA VAL A 220 -9.98 5.15 3.47
C VAL A 220 -11.00 6.05 4.18
N GLY A 221 -10.58 6.71 5.25
CA GLY A 221 -11.41 7.63 6.00
C GLY A 221 -12.50 6.97 6.84
N ASP A 222 -13.66 7.63 6.96
CA ASP A 222 -14.76 7.14 7.78
C ASP A 222 -15.65 6.17 7.00
N GLU A 223 -15.95 5.04 7.65
CA GLU A 223 -16.73 3.96 7.07
C GLU A 223 -18.20 4.09 7.44
N SER A 224 -19.06 4.16 6.43
CA SER A 224 -20.49 4.06 6.69
C SER A 224 -20.93 2.59 6.82
N ARG A 225 -22.03 2.35 7.54
CA ARG A 225 -22.64 1.01 7.59
C ARG A 225 -23.03 0.50 6.19
N ARG A 226 -23.34 1.39 5.25
CA ARG A 226 -23.63 1.05 3.85
C ARG A 226 -22.40 0.51 3.16
N ASP A 227 -21.25 1.15 3.36
CA ASP A 227 -19.98 0.76 2.75
C ASP A 227 -19.55 -0.62 3.25
N LEU A 228 -19.60 -0.83 4.57
CA LEU A 228 -19.30 -2.12 5.19
C LEU A 228 -20.20 -3.23 4.65
N ARG A 229 -21.52 -2.99 4.50
CA ARG A 229 -22.43 -3.95 3.88
C ARG A 229 -22.10 -4.24 2.41
N SER A 230 -21.66 -3.23 1.66
CA SER A 230 -21.33 -3.37 0.25
C SER A 230 -20.08 -4.23 0.04
N VAL A 231 -19.07 -4.06 0.89
CA VAL A 231 -17.87 -4.90 0.87
C VAL A 231 -18.18 -6.31 1.35
N LEU A 232 -18.89 -6.46 2.46
CA LEU A 232 -19.25 -7.78 3.03
C LEU A 232 -20.10 -8.64 2.07
N LYS A 233 -20.90 -8.03 1.19
CA LYS A 233 -21.64 -8.76 0.15
C LYS A 233 -20.74 -9.47 -0.86
N GLN A 234 -19.50 -9.01 -1.02
CA GLN A 234 -18.51 -9.64 -1.89
C GLN A 234 -17.74 -10.78 -1.19
N ASN A 235 -18.13 -11.11 0.05
CA ASN A 235 -17.61 -12.22 0.84
C ASN A 235 -16.07 -12.24 0.99
N PRO A 236 -15.44 -11.15 1.45
CA PRO A 236 -14.00 -11.13 1.69
C PRO A 236 -13.62 -12.11 2.81
N GLU A 237 -12.43 -12.70 2.71
CA GLU A 237 -11.88 -13.56 3.77
C GLU A 237 -11.52 -12.74 5.01
N ILE A 238 -10.92 -11.59 4.81
CA ILE A 238 -10.58 -10.60 5.84
C ILE A 238 -11.22 -9.28 5.44
N ILE A 239 -11.73 -8.54 6.40
CA ILE A 239 -12.13 -7.15 6.23
C ILE A 239 -11.38 -6.30 7.25
N VAL A 240 -10.64 -5.31 6.76
CA VAL A 240 -10.02 -4.31 7.61
C VAL A 240 -11.03 -3.19 7.85
N THR A 241 -11.20 -2.78 9.10
CA THR A 241 -12.21 -1.76 9.47
C THR A 241 -11.81 -1.03 10.75
N ASN A 242 -12.18 0.26 10.85
CA ASN A 242 -12.10 1.03 12.08
C ASN A 242 -13.35 0.84 12.97
N LYS A 243 -14.35 0.08 12.49
CA LYS A 243 -15.65 -0.11 13.15
C LYS A 243 -16.03 -1.61 13.26
N PRO A 244 -15.19 -2.42 13.93
CA PRO A 244 -15.42 -3.87 14.01
C PRO A 244 -16.76 -4.24 14.65
N GLU A 245 -17.27 -3.44 15.58
CA GLU A 245 -18.59 -3.63 16.21
C GLU A 245 -19.72 -3.54 15.19
N ILE A 246 -19.63 -2.64 14.19
CA ILE A 246 -20.63 -2.52 13.13
C ILE A 246 -20.57 -3.73 12.20
N VAL A 247 -19.36 -4.18 11.85
CA VAL A 247 -19.17 -5.39 11.03
C VAL A 247 -19.81 -6.60 11.73
N MET A 248 -19.51 -6.80 13.01
CA MET A 248 -20.08 -7.89 13.80
C MET A 248 -21.60 -7.83 13.86
N ALA A 249 -22.19 -6.63 14.07
CA ALA A 249 -23.63 -6.45 14.07
C ALA A 249 -24.28 -6.76 12.70
N ILE A 250 -23.61 -6.43 11.59
CA ILE A 250 -24.07 -6.78 10.24
C ILE A 250 -24.07 -8.30 10.04
N LEU A 251 -22.97 -8.96 10.40
CA LEU A 251 -22.83 -10.41 10.25
C LEU A 251 -23.84 -11.19 11.11
N GLN A 252 -24.18 -10.68 12.29
CA GLN A 252 -25.19 -11.27 13.17
C GLN A 252 -26.63 -10.94 12.76
N GLY A 253 -26.86 -10.22 11.67
CA GLY A 253 -28.20 -9.84 11.19
C GLY A 253 -28.90 -8.79 12.06
N GLN A 254 -28.19 -8.14 12.97
CA GLN A 254 -28.79 -7.13 13.86
C GLN A 254 -29.11 -5.86 13.09
N LYS A 255 -30.34 -5.36 13.23
CA LYS A 255 -30.71 -4.04 12.73
C LYS A 255 -29.92 -3.00 13.52
N ALA A 256 -29.30 -2.02 12.81
CA ALA A 256 -28.67 -0.89 13.48
C ALA A 256 -29.73 -0.11 14.28
N GLN A 257 -29.36 0.18 15.49
CA GLN A 257 -29.94 1.33 16.18
C GLN A 257 -29.35 2.62 15.64
#